data_048781eb1c2c6a8cee5337541b4d0248
#
_entry.id   048781eb1c2c6a8cee5337541b4d0248
#
_cell.length_a   1.000
_cell.length_b   1.000
_cell.length_c   1.000
_cell.angle_alpha   90.00
_cell.angle_beta   90.00
_cell.angle_gamma   90.00
#
_symmetry.space_group_name_H-M   'P 1'
#
loop_
_entity.id
_entity.type
_entity.pdbx_description
1 polymer ?
#
loop_
_entity_poly.entity_id
_entity_poly.type
_entity_poly.pdbx_seq_one_letter_code
_entity_poly.pdbx_strand_id
1 'polypeptide(L)'
;MELNIDQLRIVNVKPNGHCLVKGVAGSGKTTVAVNRIPHLINHYLEAGEKILILTYNKTLINYTKYMMDYVDLQENLFFQVEPANLINICTIDSLITKYIRKISPEFQIASKQEIKEAMLQAIHAVHRNYEDSSLLSTQNLQFLTEEIDWLKSCHYLERETYQNVDRQGRMSVGENRFRLPKNSQMRNEIFDLYLAYEDI
;
A
#
# COMPACT_ATOMS: atom_id res chain seq x y z
N MET A 1 8.29 -25.15 -15.74
CA MET A 1 7.81 -24.06 -16.64
C MET A 1 9.03 -23.48 -17.31
N GLU A 2 9.20 -23.67 -18.61
CA GLU A 2 10.39 -23.16 -19.30
C GLU A 2 10.33 -21.63 -19.44
N LEU A 3 11.42 -20.98 -19.04
CA LEU A 3 11.59 -19.53 -19.19
C LEU A 3 12.09 -19.22 -20.61
N ASN A 4 11.58 -18.16 -21.21
CA ASN A 4 12.12 -17.67 -22.48
C ASN A 4 13.45 -16.92 -22.26
N ILE A 5 14.15 -16.59 -23.35
CA ILE A 5 15.49 -15.99 -23.31
C ILE A 5 15.49 -14.65 -22.55
N ASP A 6 14.46 -13.81 -22.70
CA ASP A 6 14.38 -12.52 -22.02
C ASP A 6 14.11 -12.69 -20.52
N GLN A 7 13.27 -13.67 -20.16
CA GLN A 7 13.02 -14.02 -18.76
C GLN A 7 14.29 -14.59 -18.10
N LEU A 8 15.04 -15.46 -18.78
CA LEU A 8 16.33 -15.98 -18.30
C LEU A 8 17.37 -14.87 -18.10
N ARG A 9 17.42 -13.90 -19.00
CA ARG A 9 18.31 -12.73 -18.83
C ARG A 9 17.99 -11.97 -17.54
N ILE A 10 16.70 -11.74 -17.24
CA ILE A 10 16.29 -11.03 -16.02
C ILE A 10 16.60 -11.85 -14.77
N VAL A 11 16.37 -13.17 -14.80
CA VAL A 11 16.71 -14.07 -13.68
C VAL A 11 18.20 -13.98 -13.33
N ASN A 12 19.07 -13.94 -14.33
CA ASN A 12 20.53 -13.97 -14.17
C ASN A 12 21.18 -12.60 -13.99
N VAL A 13 20.42 -11.50 -13.99
CA VAL A 13 20.98 -10.14 -13.76
C VAL A 13 21.57 -10.05 -12.36
N LYS A 14 22.83 -9.59 -12.25
CA LYS A 14 23.47 -9.31 -10.96
C LYS A 14 22.64 -8.30 -10.16
N PRO A 15 22.38 -8.54 -8.86
CA PRO A 15 21.69 -7.59 -8.00
C PRO A 15 22.60 -6.37 -7.74
N ASN A 16 22.42 -5.32 -8.55
CA ASN A 16 23.21 -4.11 -8.44
C ASN A 16 22.26 -2.91 -8.42
N GLY A 17 21.83 -2.52 -7.22
CA GLY A 17 20.86 -1.45 -7.02
C GLY A 17 19.42 -1.86 -7.36
N HIS A 18 18.62 -0.90 -7.83
CA HIS A 18 17.20 -1.10 -8.11
C HIS A 18 16.99 -1.62 -9.54
N CYS A 19 16.14 -2.64 -9.69
CA CYS A 19 15.73 -3.19 -10.97
C CYS A 19 14.21 -3.12 -11.12
N LEU A 20 13.73 -2.50 -12.21
CA LEU A 20 12.30 -2.43 -12.54
C LEU A 20 11.98 -3.33 -13.73
N VAL A 21 11.20 -4.38 -13.47
CA VAL A 21 10.72 -5.31 -14.51
C VAL A 21 9.33 -4.88 -14.98
N LYS A 22 9.21 -4.44 -16.23
CA LYS A 22 7.96 -4.05 -16.87
C LYS A 22 7.45 -5.15 -17.81
N GLY A 23 6.13 -5.27 -17.93
CA GLY A 23 5.49 -6.21 -18.84
C GLY A 23 3.98 -6.18 -18.68
N VAL A 24 3.26 -6.61 -19.72
CA VAL A 24 1.80 -6.71 -19.70
C VAL A 24 1.30 -7.77 -18.71
N ALA A 25 0.01 -7.77 -18.40
CA ALA A 25 -0.57 -8.85 -17.60
C ALA A 25 -0.31 -10.22 -18.29
N GLY A 26 0.02 -11.24 -17.50
CA GLY A 26 0.33 -12.57 -18.04
C GLY A 26 1.74 -12.76 -18.65
N SER A 27 2.58 -11.73 -18.69
CA SER A 27 3.95 -11.85 -19.25
C SER A 27 4.94 -12.65 -18.40
N GLY A 28 4.51 -13.25 -17.28
CA GLY A 28 5.35 -14.07 -16.41
C GLY A 28 6.24 -13.30 -15.44
N LYS A 29 5.95 -12.04 -15.12
CA LYS A 29 6.74 -11.25 -14.16
C LYS A 29 6.94 -11.94 -12.80
N THR A 30 5.87 -12.50 -12.25
CA THR A 30 5.92 -13.26 -10.98
C THR A 30 6.75 -14.53 -11.14
N THR A 31 6.61 -15.23 -12.25
CA THR A 31 7.41 -16.41 -12.58
C THR A 31 8.91 -16.08 -12.60
N VAL A 32 9.28 -14.98 -13.26
CA VAL A 32 10.67 -14.49 -13.28
C VAL A 32 11.15 -14.15 -11.87
N ALA A 33 10.34 -13.46 -11.06
CA ALA A 33 10.70 -13.11 -9.70
C ALA A 33 10.96 -14.34 -8.84
N VAL A 34 10.11 -15.38 -8.93
CA VAL A 34 10.27 -16.62 -8.18
C VAL A 34 11.50 -17.40 -8.65
N ASN A 35 11.68 -17.58 -9.96
CA ASN A 35 12.86 -18.30 -10.51
C ASN A 35 14.19 -17.55 -10.26
N ARG A 36 14.15 -16.24 -9.95
CA ARG A 36 15.33 -15.50 -9.57
C ARG A 36 15.82 -15.83 -8.15
N ILE A 37 14.96 -16.32 -7.27
CA ILE A 37 15.27 -16.56 -5.86
C ILE A 37 16.42 -17.59 -5.70
N PRO A 38 16.37 -18.78 -6.30
CA PRO A 38 17.48 -19.73 -6.23
C PRO A 38 18.80 -19.14 -6.75
N HIS A 39 18.73 -18.38 -7.85
CA HIS A 39 19.92 -17.72 -8.40
C HIS A 39 20.52 -16.72 -7.40
N LEU A 40 19.70 -15.92 -6.70
CA LEU A 40 20.18 -14.99 -5.67
C LEU A 40 20.77 -15.71 -4.47
N ILE A 41 20.13 -16.78 -3.99
CA ILE A 41 20.63 -17.58 -2.87
C ILE A 41 21.99 -18.19 -3.18
N ASN A 42 22.12 -18.80 -4.36
CA ASN A 42 23.31 -19.56 -4.72
C ASN A 42 24.52 -18.69 -5.07
N HIS A 43 24.31 -17.46 -5.54
CA HIS A 43 25.40 -16.67 -6.12
C HIS A 43 25.69 -15.35 -5.38
N TYR A 44 24.75 -14.86 -4.58
CA TYR A 44 24.85 -13.49 -4.04
C TYR A 44 24.50 -13.36 -2.57
N LEU A 45 23.81 -14.32 -1.96
CA LEU A 45 23.39 -14.22 -0.56
C LEU A 45 24.58 -14.55 0.35
N GLU A 46 24.91 -13.61 1.23
CA GLU A 46 25.95 -13.82 2.24
C GLU A 46 25.39 -14.46 3.52
N ALA A 47 26.27 -14.97 4.38
CA ALA A 47 25.87 -15.61 5.63
C ALA A 47 25.11 -14.63 6.55
N GLY A 48 23.89 -14.97 6.93
CA GLY A 48 23.00 -14.16 7.76
C GLY A 48 22.06 -13.22 6.98
N GLU A 49 22.21 -13.08 5.70
CA GLU A 49 21.30 -12.31 4.85
C GLU A 49 20.02 -13.10 4.55
N LYS A 50 18.97 -12.39 4.17
CA LYS A 50 17.66 -12.96 3.84
C LYS A 50 17.04 -12.24 2.64
N ILE A 51 16.29 -12.99 1.85
CA ILE A 51 15.46 -12.44 0.78
C ILE A 51 14.08 -12.07 1.36
N LEU A 52 13.67 -10.83 1.15
CA LEU A 52 12.33 -10.37 1.50
C LEU A 52 11.50 -10.22 0.23
N ILE A 53 10.38 -10.93 0.18
CA ILE A 53 9.40 -10.84 -0.90
C ILE A 53 8.16 -10.13 -0.36
N LEU A 54 7.88 -8.96 -0.91
CA LEU A 54 6.69 -8.18 -0.57
C LEU A 54 5.62 -8.32 -1.64
N THR A 55 4.40 -8.60 -1.20
CA THR A 55 3.23 -8.68 -2.07
C THR A 55 2.16 -7.71 -1.60
N TYR A 56 1.25 -7.35 -2.52
CA TYR A 56 0.13 -6.47 -2.17
C TYR A 56 -0.94 -7.19 -1.35
N ASN A 57 -1.25 -8.46 -1.65
CA ASN A 57 -2.31 -9.19 -1.00
C ASN A 57 -1.92 -10.63 -0.62
N LYS A 58 -2.72 -11.25 0.27
CA LYS A 58 -2.48 -12.62 0.77
C LYS A 58 -2.58 -13.68 -0.33
N THR A 59 -3.40 -13.49 -1.34
CA THR A 59 -3.54 -14.42 -2.46
C THR A 59 -2.23 -14.55 -3.23
N LEU A 60 -1.54 -13.43 -3.45
CA LEU A 60 -0.22 -13.43 -4.08
C LEU A 60 0.85 -14.13 -3.21
N ILE A 61 0.76 -14.04 -1.88
CA ILE A 61 1.64 -14.81 -0.99
C ILE A 61 1.48 -16.31 -1.25
N ASN A 62 0.24 -16.80 -1.22
CA ASN A 62 -0.03 -18.22 -1.43
C ASN A 62 0.41 -18.69 -2.82
N TYR A 63 0.14 -17.88 -3.85
CA TYR A 63 0.60 -18.17 -5.20
C TYR A 63 2.15 -18.19 -5.30
N THR A 64 2.82 -17.22 -4.68
CA THR A 64 4.29 -17.16 -4.67
C THR A 64 4.89 -18.39 -3.97
N LYS A 65 4.34 -18.78 -2.82
CA LYS A 65 4.74 -20.00 -2.09
C LYS A 65 4.56 -21.24 -2.96
N TYR A 66 3.38 -21.42 -3.56
CA TYR A 66 3.11 -22.54 -4.47
C TYR A 66 4.13 -22.60 -5.63
N MET A 67 4.44 -21.46 -6.23
CA MET A 67 5.43 -21.38 -7.30
C MET A 67 6.85 -21.72 -6.82
N MET A 68 7.20 -21.35 -5.59
CA MET A 68 8.49 -21.68 -4.99
C MET A 68 8.61 -23.19 -4.74
N ASP A 69 7.59 -23.80 -4.15
CA ASP A 69 7.54 -25.26 -3.94
C ASP A 69 7.76 -26.01 -5.28
N TYR A 70 7.18 -25.49 -6.36
CA TYR A 70 7.35 -26.06 -7.70
C TYR A 70 8.78 -25.90 -8.24
N VAL A 71 9.43 -24.75 -7.99
CA VAL A 71 10.83 -24.50 -8.39
C VAL A 71 11.78 -25.34 -7.55
N ASP A 72 11.56 -25.41 -6.22
CA ASP A 72 12.37 -26.21 -5.31
C ASP A 72 12.35 -27.71 -5.68
N LEU A 73 11.22 -28.24 -6.12
CA LEU A 73 11.12 -29.64 -6.59
C LEU A 73 11.99 -29.92 -7.81
N GLN A 74 12.31 -28.93 -8.62
CA GLN A 74 13.18 -29.08 -9.81
C GLN A 74 14.67 -28.87 -9.52
N GLU A 75 15.02 -28.09 -8.48
CA GLU A 75 16.40 -27.71 -8.18
C GLU A 75 16.98 -28.35 -6.90
N ASN A 76 16.21 -29.18 -6.18
CA ASN A 76 16.49 -29.71 -4.84
C ASN A 76 17.76 -30.60 -4.69
N LEU A 77 18.66 -30.59 -5.65
CA LEU A 77 19.92 -31.35 -5.56
C LEU A 77 21.11 -30.56 -4.98
N PHE A 78 20.94 -29.26 -4.70
CA PHE A 78 22.07 -28.39 -4.36
C PHE A 78 21.98 -27.59 -3.06
N PHE A 79 20.83 -27.57 -2.32
CA PHE A 79 20.73 -26.78 -1.11
C PHE A 79 21.25 -27.51 0.14
N GLN A 80 22.33 -26.99 0.73
CA GLN A 80 22.83 -27.42 2.06
C GLN A 80 22.12 -26.74 3.22
N VAL A 81 21.24 -25.77 2.98
CA VAL A 81 20.51 -25.00 3.99
C VAL A 81 19.02 -25.00 3.63
N GLU A 82 18.14 -25.23 4.60
CA GLU A 82 16.70 -25.17 4.38
C GLU A 82 16.30 -23.77 3.85
N PRO A 83 15.77 -23.65 2.62
CA PRO A 83 15.41 -22.36 2.00
C PRO A 83 14.40 -21.56 2.82
N ALA A 84 13.56 -22.25 3.59
CA ALA A 84 12.52 -21.64 4.44
C ALA A 84 13.07 -20.61 5.44
N ASN A 85 14.33 -20.72 5.86
CA ASN A 85 14.95 -19.79 6.80
C ASN A 85 15.57 -18.57 6.12
N LEU A 86 15.79 -18.61 4.81
CA LEU A 86 16.42 -17.55 4.04
C LEU A 86 15.42 -16.62 3.36
N ILE A 87 14.15 -17.01 3.28
CA ILE A 87 13.13 -16.28 2.52
C ILE A 87 11.98 -15.87 3.46
N ASN A 88 11.64 -14.60 3.41
CA ASN A 88 10.49 -14.05 4.12
C ASN A 88 9.47 -13.50 3.10
N ILE A 89 8.27 -14.07 3.09
CA ILE A 89 7.19 -13.66 2.18
C ILE A 89 6.06 -13.07 3.01
N CYS A 90 5.76 -11.80 2.82
CA CYS A 90 4.67 -11.13 3.56
C CYS A 90 4.02 -10.02 2.72
N THR A 91 2.87 -9.53 3.18
CA THR A 91 2.30 -8.30 2.61
C THR A 91 3.01 -7.07 3.14
N ILE A 92 2.94 -5.97 2.39
CA ILE A 92 3.47 -4.66 2.82
C ILE A 92 2.84 -4.26 4.16
N ASP A 93 1.52 -4.37 4.30
CA ASP A 93 0.80 -4.03 5.54
C ASP A 93 1.26 -4.87 6.73
N SER A 94 1.48 -6.18 6.51
CA SER A 94 2.00 -7.07 7.55
C SER A 94 3.40 -6.67 8.01
N LEU A 95 4.25 -6.27 7.07
CA LEU A 95 5.60 -5.79 7.37
C LEU A 95 5.55 -4.49 8.17
N ILE A 96 4.78 -3.50 7.70
CA ILE A 96 4.59 -2.20 8.37
C ILE A 96 4.07 -2.42 9.78
N THR A 97 3.00 -3.19 9.94
CA THR A 97 2.40 -3.51 11.26
C THR A 97 3.42 -4.14 12.20
N LYS A 98 4.25 -5.06 11.70
CA LYS A 98 5.31 -5.70 12.51
C LYS A 98 6.34 -4.67 13.00
N TYR A 99 6.72 -3.71 12.16
CA TYR A 99 7.68 -2.67 12.56
C TYR A 99 7.07 -1.67 13.53
N ILE A 100 5.83 -1.22 13.30
CA ILE A 100 5.13 -0.28 14.18
C ILE A 100 4.99 -0.90 15.59
N ARG A 101 4.57 -2.18 15.68
CA ARG A 101 4.44 -2.87 16.98
C ARG A 101 5.76 -3.06 17.73
N LYS A 102 6.91 -2.98 17.06
CA LYS A 102 8.21 -2.96 17.74
C LYS A 102 8.49 -1.62 18.40
N ILE A 103 8.00 -0.53 17.83
CA ILE A 103 8.19 0.85 18.32
C ILE A 103 7.10 1.17 19.35
N SER A 104 5.87 0.80 19.06
CA SER A 104 4.69 0.98 19.90
C SER A 104 3.95 -0.36 20.06
N PRO A 105 4.24 -1.15 21.10
CA PRO A 105 3.59 -2.45 21.33
C PRO A 105 2.07 -2.36 21.48
N GLU A 106 1.57 -1.22 21.94
CA GLU A 106 0.15 -0.94 22.17
C GLU A 106 -0.59 -0.52 20.91
N PHE A 107 0.13 -0.40 19.78
CA PHE A 107 -0.46 0.01 18.50
C PHE A 107 -1.60 -0.94 18.06
N GLN A 108 -2.75 -0.36 17.84
CA GLN A 108 -3.93 -1.04 17.31
C GLN A 108 -4.34 -0.41 15.97
N ILE A 109 -4.79 -1.25 15.05
CA ILE A 109 -5.34 -0.79 13.78
C ILE A 109 -6.83 -0.58 13.99
N ALA A 110 -7.30 0.64 13.79
CA ALA A 110 -8.72 0.97 13.88
C ALA A 110 -9.54 0.12 12.90
N SER A 111 -10.64 -0.41 13.38
CA SER A 111 -11.62 -1.11 12.55
C SER A 111 -12.37 -0.12 11.65
N LYS A 112 -13.00 -0.63 10.59
CA LYS A 112 -13.85 0.20 9.73
C LYS A 112 -14.98 0.88 10.49
N GLN A 113 -15.46 0.25 11.56
CA GLN A 113 -16.54 0.80 12.38
C GLN A 113 -16.02 1.97 13.23
N GLU A 114 -14.86 1.84 13.87
CA GLU A 114 -14.22 2.90 14.65
C GLU A 114 -13.88 4.10 13.76
N ILE A 115 -13.32 3.87 12.56
CA ILE A 115 -13.07 4.94 11.58
C ILE A 115 -14.36 5.68 11.22
N LYS A 116 -15.45 4.94 10.99
CA LYS A 116 -16.76 5.52 10.67
C LYS A 116 -17.31 6.36 11.82
N GLU A 117 -17.21 5.85 13.04
CA GLU A 117 -17.68 6.54 14.25
C GLU A 117 -16.87 7.81 14.51
N ALA A 118 -15.55 7.75 14.41
CA ALA A 118 -14.70 8.93 14.53
C ALA A 118 -15.02 9.98 13.47
N MET A 119 -15.21 9.57 12.21
CA MET A 119 -15.60 10.50 11.15
C MET A 119 -16.96 11.15 11.40
N LEU A 120 -17.94 10.42 11.89
CA LEU A 120 -19.25 11.00 12.25
C LEU A 120 -19.12 11.99 13.40
N GLN A 121 -18.31 11.71 14.42
CA GLN A 121 -18.05 12.64 15.52
C GLN A 121 -17.37 13.90 15.01
N ALA A 122 -16.36 13.80 14.16
CA ALA A 122 -15.68 14.94 13.54
C ALA A 122 -16.66 15.80 12.71
N ILE A 123 -17.50 15.17 11.87
CA ILE A 123 -18.53 15.89 11.10
C ILE A 123 -19.44 16.68 12.04
N HIS A 124 -19.94 16.07 13.10
CA HIS A 124 -20.81 16.76 14.06
C HIS A 124 -20.10 17.91 14.78
N ALA A 125 -18.84 17.76 15.12
CA ALA A 125 -18.05 18.81 15.77
C ALA A 125 -17.88 20.04 14.85
N VAL A 126 -17.49 19.80 13.60
CA VAL A 126 -17.21 20.89 12.64
C VAL A 126 -18.46 21.52 12.06
N HIS A 127 -19.54 20.76 11.87
CA HIS A 127 -20.82 21.29 11.36
C HIS A 127 -21.36 22.46 12.18
N ARG A 128 -21.07 22.52 13.48
CA ARG A 128 -21.46 23.64 14.35
C ARG A 128 -20.86 24.98 13.90
N ASN A 129 -19.72 24.95 13.22
CA ASN A 129 -19.05 26.13 12.69
C ASN A 129 -19.52 26.49 11.27
N TYR A 130 -20.24 25.57 10.60
CA TYR A 130 -20.66 25.64 9.20
C TYR A 130 -22.11 25.15 9.06
N GLU A 131 -23.05 25.76 9.77
CA GLU A 131 -24.44 25.28 9.86
C GLU A 131 -25.15 25.16 8.51
N ASP A 132 -24.80 26.02 7.54
CA ASP A 132 -25.36 26.01 6.18
C ASP A 132 -24.60 25.06 5.20
N SER A 133 -23.60 24.33 5.67
CA SER A 133 -22.80 23.47 4.81
C SER A 133 -23.57 22.21 4.37
N SER A 134 -23.86 22.12 3.09
CA SER A 134 -24.36 20.90 2.49
C SER A 134 -23.28 19.82 2.34
N LEU A 135 -21.99 20.19 2.42
CA LEU A 135 -20.84 19.30 2.32
C LEU A 135 -20.68 18.45 3.58
N LEU A 136 -20.74 19.09 4.76
CA LEU A 136 -20.54 18.45 6.07
C LEU A 136 -21.80 17.71 6.56
N SER A 137 -22.38 16.93 5.68
CA SER A 137 -23.56 16.09 5.97
C SER A 137 -23.13 14.63 6.12
N THR A 138 -23.81 13.90 7.02
CA THR A 138 -23.62 12.46 7.19
C THR A 138 -23.91 11.66 5.92
N GLN A 139 -24.71 12.20 4.99
CA GLN A 139 -24.96 11.62 3.67
C GLN A 139 -23.68 11.60 2.80
N ASN A 140 -22.75 12.50 3.06
CA ASN A 140 -21.47 12.62 2.34
C ASN A 140 -20.32 11.88 3.02
N LEU A 141 -20.61 11.06 4.03
CA LEU A 141 -19.60 10.36 4.85
C LEU A 141 -18.54 9.66 4.02
N GLN A 142 -18.94 8.92 3.00
CA GLN A 142 -18.00 8.22 2.14
C GLN A 142 -17.08 9.19 1.39
N PHE A 143 -17.63 10.23 0.80
CA PHE A 143 -16.85 11.25 0.09
C PHE A 143 -15.86 11.94 1.03
N LEU A 144 -16.31 12.34 2.22
CA LEU A 144 -15.47 13.01 3.21
C LEU A 144 -14.34 12.10 3.71
N THR A 145 -14.65 10.84 3.99
CA THR A 145 -13.63 9.84 4.37
C THR A 145 -12.57 9.66 3.28
N GLU A 146 -13.02 9.46 2.03
CA GLU A 146 -12.11 9.31 0.89
C GLU A 146 -11.25 10.57 0.65
N GLU A 147 -11.77 11.76 0.91
CA GLU A 147 -11.03 13.01 0.73
C GLU A 147 -9.97 13.20 1.83
N ILE A 148 -10.31 12.86 3.08
CA ILE A 148 -9.34 12.88 4.19
C ILE A 148 -8.25 11.84 3.99
N ASP A 149 -8.59 10.62 3.59
CA ASP A 149 -7.62 9.58 3.26
C ASP A 149 -6.67 10.01 2.14
N TRP A 150 -7.19 10.69 1.11
CA TRP A 150 -6.37 11.23 0.04
C TRP A 150 -5.44 12.34 0.52
N LEU A 151 -5.94 13.27 1.34
CA LEU A 151 -5.17 14.35 1.95
C LEU A 151 -3.99 13.78 2.77
N LYS A 152 -4.25 12.79 3.61
CA LYS A 152 -3.24 12.08 4.41
C LYS A 152 -2.24 11.33 3.53
N SER A 153 -2.72 10.60 2.54
CA SER A 153 -1.88 9.79 1.63
C SER A 153 -0.94 10.65 0.77
N CYS A 154 -1.36 11.85 0.40
CA CYS A 154 -0.54 12.81 -0.32
C CYS A 154 0.32 13.69 0.58
N HIS A 155 0.20 13.54 1.89
CA HIS A 155 0.91 14.35 2.89
C HIS A 155 0.62 15.86 2.78
N TYR A 156 -0.62 16.23 2.42
CA TYR A 156 -1.08 17.62 2.36
C TYR A 156 -1.61 18.09 3.73
N LEU A 157 -0.74 18.02 4.74
CA LEU A 157 -1.10 18.21 6.15
C LEU A 157 -1.12 19.69 6.57
N GLU A 158 -0.88 20.61 5.63
CA GLU A 158 -0.95 22.05 5.84
C GLU A 158 -2.11 22.63 5.05
N ARG A 159 -2.88 23.52 5.68
CA ARG A 159 -4.07 24.17 5.09
C ARG A 159 -3.76 24.85 3.75
N GLU A 160 -2.69 25.62 3.70
CA GLU A 160 -2.29 26.35 2.50
C GLU A 160 -1.95 25.40 1.35
N THR A 161 -1.23 24.33 1.64
CA THR A 161 -0.89 23.29 0.67
C THR A 161 -2.15 22.62 0.12
N TYR A 162 -3.08 22.19 0.99
CA TYR A 162 -4.33 21.59 0.56
C TYR A 162 -5.22 22.55 -0.23
N GLN A 163 -5.24 23.82 0.13
CA GLN A 163 -6.02 24.86 -0.58
C GLN A 163 -5.55 25.03 -2.04
N ASN A 164 -4.26 24.91 -2.29
CA ASN A 164 -3.64 25.23 -3.59
C ASN A 164 -3.38 24.01 -4.49
N VAL A 165 -3.38 22.79 -3.95
CA VAL A 165 -3.03 21.59 -4.72
C VAL A 165 -4.00 21.28 -5.85
N ASP A 166 -3.46 20.72 -6.96
CA ASP A 166 -4.28 20.13 -8.02
C ASP A 166 -4.73 18.72 -7.63
N ARG A 167 -6.05 18.50 -7.58
CA ARG A 167 -6.65 17.21 -7.24
C ARG A 167 -6.66 16.28 -8.44
N GLN A 168 -5.47 15.87 -8.90
CA GLN A 168 -5.32 14.97 -10.04
C GLN A 168 -5.98 13.61 -9.75
N GLY A 169 -6.74 13.08 -10.72
CA GLY A 169 -7.47 11.82 -10.57
C GLY A 169 -8.73 11.90 -9.68
N ARG A 170 -9.03 13.08 -9.12
CA ARG A 170 -10.21 13.33 -8.30
C ARG A 170 -11.19 14.33 -8.94
N MET A 171 -11.23 14.35 -10.25
CA MET A 171 -12.27 15.09 -10.96
C MET A 171 -13.62 14.41 -10.72
N SER A 172 -14.64 15.21 -10.47
CA SER A 172 -16.00 14.76 -10.19
C SER A 172 -16.54 13.87 -11.30
N VAL A 173 -16.47 12.56 -11.10
CA VAL A 173 -17.12 11.57 -11.95
C VAL A 173 -18.17 10.88 -11.09
N GLY A 174 -19.43 11.18 -11.33
CA GLY A 174 -20.58 10.58 -10.64
C GLY A 174 -21.47 11.58 -9.91
N GLU A 175 -22.71 11.20 -9.64
CA GLU A 175 -23.82 12.05 -9.22
C GLU A 175 -23.65 12.70 -7.84
N ASN A 176 -22.65 12.32 -7.00
CA ASN A 176 -22.52 12.78 -5.61
C ASN A 176 -21.11 13.26 -5.23
N ARG A 177 -20.30 13.74 -6.18
CA ARG A 177 -18.97 14.26 -5.85
C ARG A 177 -18.93 15.77 -5.95
N PHE A 178 -18.61 16.42 -4.83
CA PHE A 178 -18.40 17.85 -4.78
C PHE A 178 -17.20 18.29 -5.60
N ARG A 179 -17.38 19.35 -6.38
CA ARG A 179 -16.26 20.02 -7.01
C ARG A 179 -15.62 20.94 -5.96
N LEU A 180 -14.35 20.69 -5.62
CA LEU A 180 -13.60 21.45 -4.64
C LEU A 180 -12.60 22.39 -5.33
N PRO A 181 -13.00 23.62 -5.70
CA PRO A 181 -12.10 24.61 -6.30
C PRO A 181 -10.96 24.96 -5.35
N LYS A 182 -9.81 25.37 -5.91
CA LYS A 182 -8.71 25.93 -5.11
C LYS A 182 -9.19 27.15 -4.32
N ASN A 183 -8.64 27.34 -3.15
CA ASN A 183 -8.93 28.46 -2.26
C ASN A 183 -10.45 28.63 -1.96
N SER A 184 -11.19 27.52 -1.95
CA SER A 184 -12.63 27.54 -1.66
C SER A 184 -12.93 27.31 -0.19
N GLN A 185 -14.09 27.82 0.23
CA GLN A 185 -14.65 27.56 1.56
C GLN A 185 -14.80 26.05 1.82
N MET A 186 -15.23 25.27 0.83
CA MET A 186 -15.37 23.81 0.95
C MET A 186 -14.05 23.12 1.32
N ARG A 187 -12.92 23.60 0.80
CA ARG A 187 -11.60 23.06 1.21
C ARG A 187 -11.24 23.45 2.64
N ASN A 188 -11.66 24.62 3.12
CA ASN A 188 -11.51 24.99 4.52
C ASN A 188 -12.31 24.06 5.42
N GLU A 189 -13.56 23.80 5.07
CA GLU A 189 -14.45 22.88 5.80
C GLU A 189 -13.87 21.47 5.90
N ILE A 190 -13.33 20.94 4.79
CA ILE A 190 -12.66 19.63 4.79
C ILE A 190 -11.38 19.64 5.62
N PHE A 191 -10.61 20.72 5.58
CA PHE A 191 -9.40 20.81 6.38
C PHE A 191 -9.71 20.91 7.88
N ASP A 192 -10.75 21.64 8.27
CA ASP A 192 -11.23 21.67 9.65
C ASP A 192 -11.76 20.30 10.09
N LEU A 193 -12.45 19.59 9.19
CA LEU A 193 -12.87 18.22 9.42
C LEU A 193 -11.68 17.28 9.62
N TYR A 194 -10.63 17.43 8.82
CA TYR A 194 -9.40 16.66 8.99
C TYR A 194 -8.79 16.88 10.37
N LEU A 195 -8.64 18.14 10.80
CA LEU A 195 -8.11 18.45 12.14
C LEU A 195 -8.96 17.84 13.25
N ALA A 196 -10.28 18.00 13.17
CA ALA A 196 -11.20 17.43 14.16
C ALA A 196 -11.16 15.89 14.17
N TYR A 197 -10.90 15.24 13.02
CA TYR A 197 -10.76 13.79 12.92
C TYR A 197 -9.43 13.28 13.51
N GLU A 198 -8.35 14.05 13.40
CA GLU A 198 -7.05 13.70 14.01
C GLU A 198 -7.04 13.87 15.54
N ASP A 199 -7.95 14.67 16.10
CA ASP A 199 -8.08 14.90 17.55
C ASP A 199 -8.92 13.82 18.27
N ILE A 200 -9.58 12.91 17.54
CA ILE A 200 -10.41 11.80 18.05
C ILE A 200 -9.59 10.51 18.15
#